data_299de68665f90d506f903f4139f3f6ca
#
_entry.id   299de68665f90d506f903f4139f3f6ca
#
_cell.length_a   1.000
_cell.length_b   1.000
_cell.length_c   1.000
_cell.angle_alpha   90.00
_cell.angle_beta   90.00
_cell.angle_gamma   90.00
#
_symmetry.space_group_name_H-M   'P 1'
#
loop_
_entity.id
_entity.type
_entity.pdbx_description
1 polymer ?
#
loop_
_entity_poly.entity_id
_entity_poly.type
_entity_poly.pdbx_seq_one_letter_code
_entity_poly.pdbx_strand_id
1 'polypeptide(L)'
;MSAAAFLSPRLQGLARKLREALARVDEGGDEEAIHDLRVVLRRLRSLLKPARVVYGKFHTEAVRAALKSVADASGALRDEEVLLQTLGALEIPVPLRRARGAWLKQRKAREHELRQRFLALLASGEATRAAALLDALLLLPVDPSIDRDLAPFAVRVVEKATRRVLARSLVDVADSEGLHQLRILYKRLRYAAEGLADALPPELAGRAQIAERFQKILGEIHDIDVALLALPQDLSLKPALRDALQAALVLQRQRQVQKFLTAREGREASSSPAPPRPAASPPPPSSRKQMVSSRKRAKTRAGRTLRKG
;
A
#
# COMPACT_ATOMS: atom_id res chain seq x y z
N MET A 1 14.03 17.58 6.12
CA MET A 1 13.18 17.35 7.33
C MET A 1 13.80 16.23 8.14
N SER A 2 13.99 16.43 9.46
CA SER A 2 14.57 15.40 10.31
C SER A 2 13.64 14.19 10.45
N ALA A 3 14.23 13.01 10.59
CA ALA A 3 13.46 11.77 10.72
C ALA A 3 12.62 11.76 12.02
N ALA A 4 13.17 12.29 13.10
CA ALA A 4 12.46 12.38 14.37
C ALA A 4 11.27 13.35 14.30
N ALA A 5 11.49 14.56 13.77
CA ALA A 5 10.43 15.55 13.61
C ALA A 5 9.25 15.05 12.73
N PHE A 6 9.54 14.14 11.81
CA PHE A 6 8.52 13.54 10.95
C PHE A 6 7.81 12.35 11.61
N LEU A 7 8.58 11.41 12.18
CA LEU A 7 8.07 10.11 12.62
C LEU A 7 7.43 10.17 14.01
N SER A 8 7.99 10.93 14.95
CA SER A 8 7.52 10.94 16.34
C SER A 8 6.08 11.43 16.48
N PRO A 9 5.65 12.55 15.88
CA PRO A 9 4.26 13.00 15.99
C PRO A 9 3.26 12.03 15.36
N ARG A 10 3.66 11.36 14.26
CA ARG A 10 2.81 10.36 13.59
C ARG A 10 2.64 9.10 14.41
N LEU A 11 3.71 8.64 15.05
CA LEU A 11 3.66 7.50 15.97
C LEU A 11 2.83 7.82 17.21
N GLN A 12 2.99 9.01 17.79
CA GLN A 12 2.17 9.50 18.91
C GLN A 12 0.67 9.54 18.55
N GLY A 13 0.34 10.06 17.35
CA GLY A 13 -1.03 10.07 16.85
C GLY A 13 -1.61 8.65 16.67
N LEU A 14 -0.81 7.71 16.18
CA LEU A 14 -1.23 6.31 16.06
C LEU A 14 -1.30 5.60 17.41
N ALA A 15 -0.42 5.92 18.38
CA ALA A 15 -0.49 5.39 19.74
C ALA A 15 -1.80 5.82 20.44
N ARG A 16 -2.21 7.09 20.28
CA ARG A 16 -3.51 7.56 20.76
C ARG A 16 -4.66 6.77 20.12
N LYS A 17 -4.67 6.62 18.79
CA LYS A 17 -5.69 5.84 18.08
C LYS A 17 -5.71 4.37 18.49
N LEU A 18 -4.56 3.79 18.87
CA LEU A 18 -4.51 2.43 19.41
C LEU A 18 -5.27 2.34 20.73
N ARG A 19 -5.04 3.28 21.65
CA ARG A 19 -5.76 3.31 22.94
C ARG A 19 -7.27 3.53 22.76
N GLU A 20 -7.66 4.44 21.86
CA GLU A 20 -9.07 4.68 21.51
C GLU A 20 -9.72 3.41 20.93
N ALA A 21 -9.04 2.70 20.03
CA ALA A 21 -9.55 1.46 19.46
C ALA A 21 -9.65 0.34 20.49
N LEU A 22 -8.69 0.22 21.42
CA LEU A 22 -8.75 -0.76 22.51
C LEU A 22 -9.91 -0.46 23.47
N ALA A 23 -10.12 0.81 23.86
CA ALA A 23 -11.24 1.20 24.72
C ALA A 23 -12.60 0.85 24.08
N ARG A 24 -12.78 1.16 22.78
CA ARG A 24 -14.00 0.78 22.05
C ARG A 24 -14.23 -0.73 22.00
N VAL A 25 -13.16 -1.52 21.90
CA VAL A 25 -13.28 -2.99 21.93
C VAL A 25 -13.68 -3.48 23.34
N ASP A 26 -13.14 -2.88 24.39
CA ASP A 26 -13.49 -3.21 25.79
C ASP A 26 -14.93 -2.84 26.12
N GLU A 27 -15.49 -1.76 25.52
CA GLU A 27 -16.87 -1.29 25.73
C GLU A 27 -17.94 -2.14 25.03
N GLY A 28 -17.56 -3.14 24.21
CA GLY A 28 -18.54 -4.00 23.55
C GLY A 28 -18.15 -4.52 22.17
N GLY A 29 -16.96 -4.20 21.70
CA GLY A 29 -16.24 -4.83 20.59
C GLY A 29 -17.03 -5.22 19.35
N ASP A 30 -17.73 -4.29 18.71
CA ASP A 30 -18.40 -4.55 17.44
C ASP A 30 -17.40 -4.83 16.28
N GLU A 31 -17.92 -5.19 15.11
CA GLU A 31 -17.10 -5.49 13.92
C GLU A 31 -16.23 -4.30 13.53
N GLU A 32 -16.73 -3.08 13.69
CA GLU A 32 -16.05 -1.85 13.32
C GLU A 32 -14.90 -1.53 14.28
N ALA A 33 -15.09 -1.71 15.59
CA ALA A 33 -14.04 -1.52 16.60
C ALA A 33 -12.84 -2.46 16.36
N ILE A 34 -13.11 -3.75 16.07
CA ILE A 34 -12.07 -4.73 15.75
C ILE A 34 -11.40 -4.37 14.42
N HIS A 35 -12.16 -3.91 13.43
CA HIS A 35 -11.60 -3.44 12.15
C HIS A 35 -10.64 -2.27 12.36
N ASP A 36 -11.05 -1.26 13.12
CA ASP A 36 -10.25 -0.07 13.42
C ASP A 36 -8.96 -0.43 14.16
N LEU A 37 -9.05 -1.31 15.16
CA LEU A 37 -7.88 -1.83 15.87
C LEU A 37 -6.87 -2.47 14.89
N ARG A 38 -7.34 -3.31 13.96
CA ARG A 38 -6.49 -3.95 12.94
C ARG A 38 -5.84 -2.94 12.00
N VAL A 39 -6.58 -1.89 11.61
CA VAL A 39 -6.06 -0.80 10.77
C VAL A 39 -4.93 -0.06 11.50
N VAL A 40 -5.14 0.28 12.77
CA VAL A 40 -4.13 1.01 13.58
C VAL A 40 -2.90 0.14 13.81
N LEU A 41 -3.05 -1.13 14.21
CA LEU A 41 -1.94 -2.08 14.37
C LEU A 41 -1.09 -2.21 13.10
N ARG A 42 -1.74 -2.29 11.95
CA ARG A 42 -1.09 -2.36 10.65
C ARG A 42 -0.30 -1.08 10.34
N ARG A 43 -0.88 0.10 10.56
CA ARG A 43 -0.23 1.41 10.33
C ARG A 43 0.97 1.59 11.25
N LEU A 44 0.84 1.27 12.54
CA LEU A 44 1.94 1.30 13.51
C LEU A 44 3.09 0.41 13.07
N ARG A 45 2.83 -0.86 12.77
CA ARG A 45 3.86 -1.81 12.33
C ARG A 45 4.58 -1.37 11.05
N SER A 46 3.89 -0.67 10.17
CA SER A 46 4.47 -0.12 8.95
C SER A 46 5.37 1.08 9.24
N LEU A 47 4.93 2.00 10.11
CA LEU A 47 5.66 3.22 10.44
C LEU A 47 6.82 2.98 11.42
N LEU A 48 6.73 2.00 12.31
CA LEU A 48 7.83 1.59 13.18
C LEU A 48 9.05 1.06 12.41
N LYS A 49 8.85 0.53 11.21
CA LYS A 49 9.97 0.03 10.40
C LYS A 49 10.95 1.15 9.97
N PRO A 50 10.51 2.29 9.40
CA PRO A 50 11.40 3.43 9.20
C PRO A 50 11.85 4.09 10.53
N ALA A 51 11.04 4.05 11.59
CA ALA A 51 11.34 4.67 12.88
C ALA A 51 12.58 4.10 13.58
N ARG A 52 13.11 2.96 13.13
CA ARG A 52 14.39 2.41 13.62
C ARG A 52 15.59 3.32 13.39
N VAL A 53 15.50 4.30 12.49
CA VAL A 53 16.56 5.29 12.31
C VAL A 53 16.57 6.35 13.42
N VAL A 54 15.46 6.47 14.18
CA VAL A 54 15.26 7.39 15.29
C VAL A 54 15.44 6.67 16.63
N TYR A 55 14.77 5.54 16.83
CA TYR A 55 14.68 4.84 18.12
C TYR A 55 15.57 3.58 18.19
N GLY A 56 16.37 3.30 17.17
CA GLY A 56 17.18 2.10 17.08
C GLY A 56 16.40 0.85 16.66
N LYS A 57 17.13 -0.12 16.11
CA LYS A 57 16.55 -1.36 15.59
C LYS A 57 15.96 -2.23 16.71
N PHE A 58 16.68 -2.39 17.81
CA PHE A 58 16.29 -3.29 18.91
C PHE A 58 14.93 -2.90 19.49
N HIS A 59 14.76 -1.66 19.91
CA HIS A 59 13.54 -1.18 20.55
C HIS A 59 12.35 -1.18 19.59
N THR A 60 12.55 -0.73 18.35
CA THR A 60 11.46 -0.74 17.35
C THR A 60 11.02 -2.14 16.95
N GLU A 61 11.94 -3.12 16.87
CA GLU A 61 11.55 -4.50 16.54
C GLU A 61 10.84 -5.17 17.72
N ALA A 62 11.20 -4.88 18.98
CA ALA A 62 10.48 -5.38 20.16
C ALA A 62 9.02 -4.92 20.16
N VAL A 63 8.77 -3.60 19.95
CA VAL A 63 7.41 -3.06 19.85
C VAL A 63 6.66 -3.66 18.64
N ARG A 64 7.33 -3.78 17.49
CA ARG A 64 6.73 -4.38 16.29
C ARG A 64 6.34 -5.84 16.49
N ALA A 65 7.15 -6.61 17.22
CA ALA A 65 6.85 -8.00 17.54
C ALA A 65 5.61 -8.11 18.45
N ALA A 66 5.52 -7.28 19.48
CA ALA A 66 4.35 -7.24 20.37
C ALA A 66 3.06 -6.86 19.60
N LEU A 67 3.10 -5.80 18.77
CA LEU A 67 1.96 -5.41 17.93
C LEU A 67 1.63 -6.47 16.85
N LYS A 68 2.64 -7.27 16.43
CA LYS A 68 2.42 -8.38 15.50
C LYS A 68 1.65 -9.53 16.17
N SER A 69 1.99 -9.89 17.41
CA SER A 69 1.28 -10.93 18.15
C SER A 69 -0.22 -10.62 18.23
N VAL A 70 -0.58 -9.40 18.64
CA VAL A 70 -1.97 -8.96 18.69
C VAL A 70 -2.65 -8.99 17.32
N ALA A 71 -1.96 -8.53 16.27
CA ALA A 71 -2.53 -8.54 14.92
C ALA A 71 -2.74 -9.96 14.38
N ASP A 72 -1.80 -10.88 14.63
CA ASP A 72 -1.87 -12.26 14.15
C ASP A 72 -2.99 -13.04 14.88
N ALA A 73 -3.26 -12.74 16.16
CA ALA A 73 -4.36 -13.34 16.91
C ALA A 73 -5.74 -13.06 16.29
N SER A 74 -5.91 -11.92 15.57
CA SER A 74 -7.12 -11.62 14.83
C SER A 74 -7.18 -12.28 13.44
N GLY A 75 -6.16 -13.05 13.05
CA GLY A 75 -6.03 -13.60 11.70
C GLY A 75 -7.18 -14.53 11.34
N ALA A 76 -7.42 -15.57 12.16
CA ALA A 76 -8.48 -16.55 11.91
C ALA A 76 -9.88 -15.92 11.83
N LEU A 77 -10.17 -14.93 12.68
CA LEU A 77 -11.42 -14.17 12.61
C LEU A 77 -11.56 -13.47 11.26
N ARG A 78 -10.50 -12.79 10.83
CA ARG A 78 -10.52 -12.07 9.54
C ARG A 78 -10.68 -13.01 8.35
N ASP A 79 -10.00 -14.15 8.38
CA ASP A 79 -10.08 -15.12 7.29
C ASP A 79 -11.52 -15.68 7.17
N GLU A 80 -12.19 -15.91 8.31
CA GLU A 80 -13.59 -16.32 8.33
C GLU A 80 -14.54 -15.21 7.82
N GLU A 81 -14.34 -13.94 8.25
CA GLU A 81 -15.11 -12.79 7.78
C GLU A 81 -14.99 -12.63 6.26
N VAL A 82 -13.76 -12.72 5.71
CA VAL A 82 -13.51 -12.62 4.27
C VAL A 82 -14.15 -13.76 3.51
N LEU A 83 -14.04 -15.00 4.04
CA LEU A 83 -14.67 -16.17 3.43
C LEU A 83 -16.18 -16.01 3.34
N LEU A 84 -16.84 -15.61 4.45
CA LEU A 84 -18.27 -15.35 4.48
C LEU A 84 -18.68 -14.26 3.49
N GLN A 85 -17.94 -13.16 3.42
CA GLN A 85 -18.20 -12.08 2.49
C GLN A 85 -18.03 -12.55 1.03
N THR A 86 -16.95 -13.24 0.72
CA THR A 86 -16.65 -13.74 -0.64
C THR A 86 -17.72 -14.69 -1.12
N LEU A 87 -18.07 -15.71 -0.31
CA LEU A 87 -19.05 -16.73 -0.69
C LEU A 87 -20.50 -16.21 -0.65
N GLY A 88 -20.77 -15.22 0.22
CA GLY A 88 -22.07 -14.57 0.29
C GLY A 88 -22.40 -13.73 -0.95
N ALA A 89 -21.37 -13.10 -1.55
CA ALA A 89 -21.51 -12.24 -2.72
C ALA A 89 -21.60 -12.99 -4.05
N LEU A 90 -21.36 -14.33 -4.08
CA LEU A 90 -21.38 -15.11 -5.32
C LEU A 90 -22.78 -15.22 -5.91
N GLU A 91 -22.85 -15.12 -7.21
CA GLU A 91 -24.06 -15.50 -7.96
C GLU A 91 -24.12 -17.01 -8.15
N ILE A 92 -25.16 -17.65 -7.62
CA ILE A 92 -25.41 -19.09 -7.73
C ILE A 92 -26.85 -19.34 -8.20
N PRO A 93 -27.15 -20.55 -8.73
CA PRO A 93 -28.49 -20.92 -9.16
C PRO A 93 -29.54 -20.70 -8.06
N VAL A 94 -30.68 -20.15 -8.44
CA VAL A 94 -31.79 -19.79 -7.53
C VAL A 94 -32.17 -20.94 -6.56
N PRO A 95 -32.30 -22.21 -6.99
CA PRO A 95 -32.67 -23.32 -6.10
C PRO A 95 -31.68 -23.54 -4.94
N LEU A 96 -30.40 -23.12 -5.11
CA LEU A 96 -29.36 -23.32 -4.09
C LEU A 96 -29.21 -22.15 -3.11
N ARG A 97 -29.85 -21.01 -3.37
CA ARG A 97 -29.75 -19.80 -2.52
C ARG A 97 -30.17 -20.04 -1.09
N ARG A 98 -31.26 -20.81 -0.86
CA ARG A 98 -31.73 -21.17 0.49
C ARG A 98 -30.70 -22.04 1.22
N ALA A 99 -30.12 -23.04 0.55
CA ALA A 99 -29.10 -23.91 1.11
C ALA A 99 -27.82 -23.10 1.47
N ARG A 100 -27.40 -22.18 0.59
CA ARG A 100 -26.29 -21.26 0.89
C ARG A 100 -26.60 -20.40 2.13
N GLY A 101 -27.79 -19.82 2.22
CA GLY A 101 -28.17 -19.00 3.37
C GLY A 101 -28.11 -19.77 4.69
N ALA A 102 -28.58 -21.01 4.71
CA ALA A 102 -28.51 -21.88 5.90
C ALA A 102 -27.05 -22.20 6.28
N TRP A 103 -26.20 -22.51 5.30
CA TRP A 103 -24.79 -22.78 5.53
C TRP A 103 -24.04 -21.52 6.01
N LEU A 104 -24.26 -20.35 5.39
CA LEU A 104 -23.67 -19.09 5.85
C LEU A 104 -24.08 -18.76 7.29
N LYS A 105 -25.32 -19.05 7.68
CA LYS A 105 -25.78 -18.87 9.07
C LYS A 105 -25.02 -19.78 10.04
N GLN A 106 -24.75 -21.03 9.65
CA GLN A 106 -23.94 -21.95 10.46
C GLN A 106 -22.48 -21.45 10.58
N ARG A 107 -21.89 -20.95 9.50
CA ARG A 107 -20.53 -20.37 9.49
C ARG A 107 -20.43 -19.10 10.35
N LYS A 108 -21.49 -18.30 10.43
CA LYS A 108 -21.52 -17.14 11.34
C LYS A 108 -21.39 -17.51 12.82
N ALA A 109 -21.83 -18.69 13.22
CA ALA A 109 -21.58 -19.18 14.60
C ALA A 109 -20.08 -19.36 14.85
N ARG A 110 -19.34 -19.92 13.88
CA ARG A 110 -17.88 -20.05 13.94
C ARG A 110 -17.18 -18.68 13.95
N GLU A 111 -17.63 -17.75 13.14
CA GLU A 111 -17.11 -16.37 13.16
C GLU A 111 -17.28 -15.75 14.55
N HIS A 112 -18.45 -15.92 15.16
CA HIS A 112 -18.72 -15.44 16.51
C HIS A 112 -17.77 -16.09 17.56
N GLU A 113 -17.54 -17.40 17.50
CA GLU A 113 -16.58 -18.07 18.39
C GLU A 113 -15.15 -17.52 18.24
N LEU A 114 -14.70 -17.29 16.99
CA LEU A 114 -13.39 -16.70 16.71
C LEU A 114 -13.29 -15.26 17.24
N ARG A 115 -14.37 -14.51 17.17
CA ARG A 115 -14.49 -13.17 17.75
C ARG A 115 -14.36 -13.22 19.27
N GLN A 116 -15.07 -14.10 19.93
CA GLN A 116 -14.98 -14.28 21.39
C GLN A 116 -13.57 -14.67 21.85
N ARG A 117 -12.91 -15.57 21.11
CA ARG A 117 -11.50 -15.96 21.39
C ARG A 117 -10.55 -14.77 21.24
N PHE A 118 -10.75 -13.93 20.21
CA PHE A 118 -9.93 -12.74 20.03
C PHE A 118 -10.17 -11.71 21.15
N LEU A 119 -11.42 -11.47 21.54
CA LEU A 119 -11.76 -10.58 22.67
C LEU A 119 -11.17 -11.08 23.99
N ALA A 120 -11.22 -12.38 24.27
CA ALA A 120 -10.61 -12.96 25.45
C ALA A 120 -9.07 -12.77 25.47
N LEU A 121 -8.41 -12.88 24.31
CA LEU A 121 -6.98 -12.57 24.19
C LEU A 121 -6.70 -11.08 24.47
N LEU A 122 -7.51 -10.16 23.96
CA LEU A 122 -7.34 -8.75 24.28
C LEU A 122 -7.50 -8.48 25.77
N ALA A 123 -8.49 -9.08 26.42
CA ALA A 123 -8.74 -9.00 27.86
C ALA A 123 -7.60 -9.58 28.70
N SER A 124 -6.76 -10.49 28.17
CA SER A 124 -5.56 -11.01 28.87
C SER A 124 -4.44 -9.98 29.04
N GLY A 125 -4.61 -8.77 28.47
CA GLY A 125 -3.68 -7.66 28.61
C GLY A 125 -2.52 -7.65 27.58
N GLU A 126 -2.50 -8.55 26.60
CA GLU A 126 -1.44 -8.55 25.57
C GLU A 126 -1.42 -7.27 24.75
N ALA A 127 -2.58 -6.77 24.36
CA ALA A 127 -2.69 -5.52 23.61
C ALA A 127 -2.30 -4.31 24.46
N THR A 128 -2.66 -4.29 25.72
CA THR A 128 -2.27 -3.26 26.70
C THR A 128 -0.75 -3.23 26.90
N ARG A 129 -0.12 -4.40 27.01
CA ARG A 129 1.34 -4.50 27.09
C ARG A 129 2.01 -3.99 25.81
N ALA A 130 1.47 -4.32 24.64
CA ALA A 130 2.00 -3.83 23.38
C ALA A 130 1.87 -2.28 23.26
N ALA A 131 0.78 -1.71 23.75
CA ALA A 131 0.58 -0.26 23.83
C ALA A 131 1.57 0.40 24.80
N ALA A 132 1.79 -0.19 25.99
CA ALA A 132 2.75 0.30 26.97
C ALA A 132 4.19 0.28 26.44
N LEU A 133 4.58 -0.78 25.70
CA LEU A 133 5.89 -0.83 25.04
C LEU A 133 6.05 0.26 23.98
N LEU A 134 4.97 0.56 23.24
CA LEU A 134 4.98 1.67 22.28
C LEU A 134 5.13 3.02 22.98
N ASP A 135 4.40 3.25 24.09
CA ASP A 135 4.51 4.47 24.87
C ASP A 135 5.91 4.64 25.46
N ALA A 136 6.50 3.57 26.00
CA ALA A 136 7.88 3.57 26.48
C ALA A 136 8.88 3.89 25.36
N LEU A 137 8.70 3.35 24.16
CA LEU A 137 9.53 3.69 23.01
C LEU A 137 9.47 5.19 22.69
N LEU A 138 8.27 5.79 22.74
CA LEU A 138 8.06 7.20 22.40
C LEU A 138 8.62 8.16 23.45
N LEU A 139 8.93 7.69 24.66
CA LEU A 139 9.59 8.45 25.72
C LEU A 139 11.12 8.39 25.65
N LEU A 140 11.69 7.52 24.81
CA LEU A 140 13.14 7.47 24.64
C LEU A 140 13.66 8.80 24.07
N PRO A 141 14.77 9.32 24.63
CA PRO A 141 15.40 10.51 24.08
C PRO A 141 15.89 10.24 22.66
N VAL A 142 15.64 11.17 21.77
CA VAL A 142 16.18 11.13 20.42
C VAL A 142 17.53 11.82 20.42
N ASP A 143 18.58 11.10 20.07
CA ASP A 143 19.91 11.68 19.92
C ASP A 143 19.97 12.57 18.66
N PRO A 144 20.15 13.89 18.81
CA PRO A 144 20.22 14.81 17.67
C PRO A 144 21.37 14.49 16.71
N SER A 145 22.45 13.84 17.17
CA SER A 145 23.60 13.50 16.34
C SER A 145 23.31 12.39 15.33
N ILE A 146 22.31 11.54 15.58
CA ILE A 146 21.88 10.46 14.69
C ILE A 146 20.59 10.79 13.91
N ASP A 147 19.97 11.95 14.19
CA ASP A 147 18.75 12.39 13.52
C ASP A 147 19.07 12.87 12.09
N ARG A 148 18.83 11.98 11.16
CA ARG A 148 19.18 12.15 9.75
C ARG A 148 18.05 12.79 8.95
N ASP A 149 18.40 13.41 7.81
CA ASP A 149 17.40 13.79 6.82
C ASP A 149 16.63 12.56 6.33
N LEU A 150 15.31 12.67 6.45
CA LEU A 150 14.39 11.57 6.11
C LEU A 150 14.26 11.38 4.59
N ALA A 151 14.37 12.44 3.79
CA ALA A 151 14.09 12.37 2.35
C ALA A 151 14.96 11.34 1.61
N PRO A 152 16.30 11.31 1.75
CA PRO A 152 17.10 10.28 1.10
C PRO A 152 16.79 8.86 1.57
N PHE A 153 16.38 8.71 2.85
CA PHE A 153 15.96 7.42 3.37
C PHE A 153 14.62 6.99 2.79
N ALA A 154 13.62 7.90 2.74
CA ALA A 154 12.31 7.64 2.17
C ALA A 154 12.40 7.19 0.70
N VAL A 155 13.18 7.91 -0.11
CA VAL A 155 13.46 7.57 -1.51
C VAL A 155 14.02 6.16 -1.62
N ARG A 156 15.09 5.84 -0.88
CA ARG A 156 15.70 4.49 -0.92
C ARG A 156 14.73 3.38 -0.53
N VAL A 157 13.87 3.62 0.46
CA VAL A 157 12.88 2.62 0.90
C VAL A 157 11.85 2.35 -0.17
N VAL A 158 11.28 3.40 -0.78
CA VAL A 158 10.23 3.27 -1.81
C VAL A 158 10.80 2.70 -3.10
N GLU A 159 11.98 3.15 -3.54
CA GLU A 159 12.66 2.59 -4.72
C GLU A 159 12.99 1.09 -4.54
N LYS A 160 13.51 0.71 -3.36
CA LYS A 160 13.79 -0.70 -3.06
C LYS A 160 12.51 -1.54 -3.11
N ALA A 161 11.40 -1.03 -2.58
CA ALA A 161 10.12 -1.71 -2.65
C ALA A 161 9.61 -1.80 -4.10
N THR A 162 9.75 -0.73 -4.88
CA THR A 162 9.40 -0.69 -6.31
C THR A 162 10.19 -1.71 -7.12
N ARG A 163 11.53 -1.77 -6.96
CA ARG A 163 12.37 -2.77 -7.64
C ARG A 163 11.95 -4.20 -7.34
N ARG A 164 11.56 -4.50 -6.09
CA ARG A 164 11.07 -5.83 -5.72
C ARG A 164 9.75 -6.20 -6.40
N VAL A 165 8.83 -5.24 -6.53
CA VAL A 165 7.58 -5.42 -7.28
C VAL A 165 7.89 -5.68 -8.75
N LEU A 166 8.77 -4.87 -9.38
CA LEU A 166 9.14 -5.01 -10.77
C LEU A 166 9.78 -6.37 -11.08
N ALA A 167 10.66 -6.85 -10.19
CA ALA A 167 11.33 -8.14 -10.34
C ALA A 167 10.36 -9.35 -10.33
N ARG A 168 9.13 -9.16 -9.84
CA ARG A 168 8.08 -10.20 -9.82
C ARG A 168 6.83 -9.85 -10.62
N SER A 169 6.85 -8.77 -11.39
CA SER A 169 5.66 -8.30 -12.11
C SER A 169 5.16 -9.26 -13.20
N LEU A 170 6.04 -10.11 -13.72
CA LEU A 170 5.73 -11.10 -14.77
C LEU A 170 5.38 -12.48 -14.20
N VAL A 171 4.81 -12.55 -13.00
CA VAL A 171 4.33 -13.80 -12.41
C VAL A 171 3.29 -14.47 -13.31
N ASP A 172 3.35 -15.79 -13.40
CA ASP A 172 2.30 -16.58 -14.04
C ASP A 172 1.01 -16.47 -13.24
N VAL A 173 -0.09 -16.14 -13.92
CA VAL A 173 -1.41 -16.01 -13.31
C VAL A 173 -2.02 -17.34 -12.84
N ALA A 174 -1.47 -18.47 -13.28
CA ALA A 174 -1.81 -19.80 -12.78
C ALA A 174 -1.11 -20.09 -11.43
N ASP A 175 0.00 -19.43 -11.11
CA ASP A 175 0.73 -19.56 -9.86
C ASP A 175 0.09 -18.72 -8.76
N SER A 176 -0.84 -19.30 -8.00
CA SER A 176 -1.53 -18.64 -6.88
C SER A 176 -0.57 -18.18 -5.79
N GLU A 177 0.50 -18.95 -5.49
CA GLU A 177 1.51 -18.54 -4.51
C GLU A 177 2.34 -17.35 -5.04
N GLY A 178 2.74 -17.36 -6.30
CA GLY A 178 3.42 -16.24 -6.95
C GLY A 178 2.60 -14.96 -6.93
N LEU A 179 1.28 -15.05 -7.21
CA LEU A 179 0.34 -13.92 -7.11
C LEU A 179 0.20 -13.44 -5.66
N HIS A 180 0.14 -14.34 -4.69
CA HIS A 180 0.13 -13.99 -3.26
C HIS A 180 1.41 -13.24 -2.85
N GLN A 181 2.58 -13.72 -3.25
CA GLN A 181 3.85 -13.04 -2.99
C GLN A 181 3.91 -11.65 -3.65
N LEU A 182 3.42 -11.51 -4.87
CA LEU A 182 3.32 -10.22 -5.55
C LEU A 182 2.38 -9.27 -4.80
N ARG A 183 1.23 -9.73 -4.30
CA ARG A 183 0.32 -8.97 -3.44
C ARG A 183 1.03 -8.45 -2.18
N ILE A 184 1.85 -9.29 -1.54
CA ILE A 184 2.64 -8.88 -0.35
C ILE A 184 3.63 -7.78 -0.72
N LEU A 185 4.27 -7.85 -1.89
CA LEU A 185 5.20 -6.81 -2.35
C LEU A 185 4.48 -5.48 -2.63
N TYR A 186 3.32 -5.50 -3.29
CA TYR A 186 2.51 -4.29 -3.50
C TYR A 186 2.03 -3.70 -2.18
N LYS A 187 1.57 -4.53 -1.24
CA LYS A 187 1.21 -4.09 0.11
C LYS A 187 2.36 -3.39 0.83
N ARG A 188 3.59 -3.93 0.72
CA ARG A 188 4.79 -3.30 1.30
C ARG A 188 5.13 -1.98 0.62
N LEU A 189 5.03 -1.90 -0.70
CA LEU A 189 5.25 -0.67 -1.46
C LEU A 189 4.23 0.40 -1.07
N ARG A 190 2.94 0.05 -1.05
CA ARG A 190 1.87 0.95 -0.66
C ARG A 190 2.13 1.57 0.71
N TYR A 191 2.33 0.75 1.74
CA TYR A 191 2.52 1.27 3.09
C TYR A 191 3.82 2.04 3.29
N ALA A 192 4.87 1.71 2.55
CA ALA A 192 6.09 2.50 2.55
C ALA A 192 5.86 3.89 1.93
N ALA A 193 5.18 3.94 0.79
CA ALA A 193 4.89 5.20 0.10
C ALA A 193 3.88 6.07 0.87
N GLU A 194 2.80 5.48 1.41
CA GLU A 194 1.83 6.21 2.25
C GLU A 194 2.46 6.75 3.55
N GLY A 195 3.25 5.90 4.23
CA GLY A 195 3.86 6.28 5.51
C GLY A 195 4.95 7.35 5.40
N LEU A 196 5.53 7.53 4.22
CA LEU A 196 6.62 8.46 3.95
C LEU A 196 6.23 9.54 2.91
N ALA A 197 4.94 9.67 2.59
CA ALA A 197 4.45 10.49 1.47
C ALA A 197 5.01 11.92 1.47
N ASP A 198 4.95 12.61 2.61
CA ASP A 198 5.40 14.01 2.73
C ASP A 198 6.93 14.18 2.69
N ALA A 199 7.68 13.06 2.75
CA ALA A 199 9.14 13.06 2.60
C ALA A 199 9.60 12.57 1.22
N LEU A 200 8.65 12.26 0.31
CA LEU A 200 8.95 11.77 -1.03
C LEU A 200 8.89 12.90 -2.05
N PRO A 201 9.75 12.88 -3.06
CA PRO A 201 9.60 13.75 -4.21
C PRO A 201 8.33 13.40 -5.01
N PRO A 202 7.76 14.36 -5.77
CA PRO A 202 6.50 14.19 -6.50
C PRO A 202 6.47 12.94 -7.41
N GLU A 203 7.61 12.59 -8.01
CA GLU A 203 7.74 11.45 -8.93
C GLU A 203 7.52 10.09 -8.24
N LEU A 204 7.74 10.03 -6.93
CA LEU A 204 7.52 8.84 -6.12
C LEU A 204 6.20 8.87 -5.34
N ALA A 205 5.57 10.05 -5.20
CA ALA A 205 4.32 10.19 -4.45
C ALA A 205 3.19 9.34 -5.06
N GLY A 206 3.11 9.23 -6.39
CA GLY A 206 2.11 8.44 -7.10
C GLY A 206 2.25 6.91 -6.92
N ARG A 207 3.38 6.43 -6.36
CA ARG A 207 3.61 4.98 -6.17
C ARG A 207 2.62 4.33 -5.20
N ALA A 208 2.11 5.08 -4.24
CA ALA A 208 1.11 4.60 -3.29
C ALA A 208 -0.19 4.20 -4.00
N GLN A 209 -0.71 5.06 -4.89
CA GLN A 209 -1.95 4.84 -5.64
C GLN A 209 -1.83 3.64 -6.60
N ILE A 210 -0.70 3.56 -7.32
CA ILE A 210 -0.42 2.40 -8.19
C ILE A 210 -0.41 1.12 -7.36
N ALA A 211 0.31 1.12 -6.23
CA ALA A 211 0.41 -0.04 -5.37
C ALA A 211 -0.94 -0.42 -4.75
N GLU A 212 -1.78 0.54 -4.39
CA GLU A 212 -3.13 0.32 -3.89
C GLU A 212 -4.02 -0.39 -4.91
N ARG A 213 -4.02 0.09 -6.17
CA ARG A 213 -4.79 -0.52 -7.26
C ARG A 213 -4.43 -2.00 -7.44
N PHE A 214 -3.14 -2.30 -7.56
CA PHE A 214 -2.68 -3.69 -7.74
C PHE A 214 -2.91 -4.54 -6.49
N GLN A 215 -2.70 -3.99 -5.30
CA GLN A 215 -2.98 -4.68 -4.04
C GLN A 215 -4.46 -5.06 -3.92
N LYS A 216 -5.38 -4.20 -4.37
CA LYS A 216 -6.82 -4.48 -4.36
C LYS A 216 -7.15 -5.65 -5.29
N ILE A 217 -6.72 -5.60 -6.55
CA ILE A 217 -6.99 -6.66 -7.54
C ILE A 217 -6.40 -8.00 -7.08
N LEU A 218 -5.13 -8.01 -6.67
CA LEU A 218 -4.47 -9.22 -6.17
C LEU A 218 -5.05 -9.70 -4.83
N GLY A 219 -5.64 -8.80 -4.04
CA GLY A 219 -6.38 -9.13 -2.83
C GLY A 219 -7.62 -9.94 -3.15
N GLU A 220 -8.42 -9.49 -4.11
CA GLU A 220 -9.62 -10.18 -4.57
C GLU A 220 -9.30 -11.57 -5.16
N ILE A 221 -8.20 -11.71 -5.92
CA ILE A 221 -7.74 -13.02 -6.42
C ILE A 221 -7.36 -13.94 -5.26
N HIS A 222 -6.56 -13.44 -4.31
CA HIS A 222 -6.14 -14.22 -3.15
C HIS A 222 -7.32 -14.70 -2.29
N ASP A 223 -8.30 -13.83 -2.04
CA ASP A 223 -9.48 -14.18 -1.23
C ASP A 223 -10.32 -15.28 -1.93
N ILE A 224 -10.39 -15.26 -3.27
CA ILE A 224 -10.99 -16.32 -4.06
C ILE A 224 -10.17 -17.62 -3.99
N ASP A 225 -8.85 -17.55 -4.11
CA ASP A 225 -7.96 -18.71 -4.03
C ASP A 225 -8.08 -19.40 -2.65
N VAL A 226 -8.13 -18.62 -1.56
CA VAL A 226 -8.38 -19.14 -0.20
C VAL A 226 -9.75 -19.82 -0.10
N ALA A 227 -10.79 -19.22 -0.67
CA ALA A 227 -12.13 -19.83 -0.69
C ALA A 227 -12.16 -21.14 -1.47
N LEU A 228 -11.49 -21.21 -2.64
CA LEU A 228 -11.36 -22.43 -3.43
C LEU A 228 -10.66 -23.56 -2.66
N LEU A 229 -9.67 -23.24 -1.84
CA LEU A 229 -8.97 -24.22 -0.99
C LEU A 229 -9.81 -24.65 0.22
N ALA A 230 -10.64 -23.76 0.76
CA ALA A 230 -11.47 -24.04 1.95
C ALA A 230 -12.72 -24.89 1.63
N LEU A 231 -13.35 -24.68 0.47
CA LEU A 231 -14.62 -25.34 0.11
C LEU A 231 -14.55 -26.87 0.12
N PRO A 232 -13.53 -27.57 -0.45
CA PRO A 232 -13.46 -29.02 -0.42
C PRO A 232 -13.31 -29.61 0.96
N GLN A 233 -12.77 -28.83 1.91
CA GLN A 233 -12.51 -29.26 3.29
C GLN A 233 -13.74 -29.09 4.20
N ASP A 234 -14.75 -28.36 3.77
CA ASP A 234 -15.99 -28.16 4.54
C ASP A 234 -16.98 -29.29 4.31
N LEU A 235 -16.97 -30.27 5.23
CA LEU A 235 -17.85 -31.44 5.19
C LEU A 235 -19.33 -31.11 5.42
N SER A 236 -19.65 -29.93 5.93
CA SER A 236 -21.03 -29.48 6.13
C SER A 236 -21.72 -29.03 4.83
N LEU A 237 -20.95 -28.77 3.76
CA LEU A 237 -21.47 -28.39 2.46
C LEU A 237 -22.02 -29.59 1.69
N LYS A 238 -23.28 -29.48 1.26
CA LYS A 238 -23.89 -30.45 0.34
C LYS A 238 -23.18 -30.40 -1.02
N PRO A 239 -22.93 -31.54 -1.68
CA PRO A 239 -22.17 -31.60 -2.93
C PRO A 239 -22.66 -30.59 -4.00
N ALA A 240 -23.98 -30.58 -4.31
CA ALA A 240 -24.51 -29.64 -5.30
C ALA A 240 -24.27 -28.16 -4.99
N LEU A 241 -24.29 -27.76 -3.72
CA LEU A 241 -23.96 -26.38 -3.30
C LEU A 241 -22.47 -26.13 -3.43
N ARG A 242 -21.62 -27.09 -3.02
CA ARG A 242 -20.17 -27.00 -3.14
C ARG A 242 -19.75 -26.79 -4.59
N ASP A 243 -20.27 -27.61 -5.50
CA ASP A 243 -19.95 -27.55 -6.93
C ASP A 243 -20.38 -26.22 -7.54
N ALA A 244 -21.56 -25.72 -7.18
CA ALA A 244 -22.05 -24.42 -7.65
C ALA A 244 -21.19 -23.25 -7.13
N LEU A 245 -20.79 -23.27 -5.87
CA LEU A 245 -19.89 -22.26 -5.28
C LEU A 245 -18.50 -22.32 -5.93
N GLN A 246 -17.97 -23.51 -6.14
CA GLN A 246 -16.67 -23.70 -6.80
C GLN A 246 -16.68 -23.19 -8.24
N ALA A 247 -17.72 -23.51 -9.02
CA ALA A 247 -17.86 -23.01 -10.39
C ALA A 247 -17.95 -21.48 -10.43
N ALA A 248 -18.72 -20.87 -9.51
CA ALA A 248 -18.84 -19.41 -9.41
C ALA A 248 -17.52 -18.75 -9.03
N LEU A 249 -16.75 -19.32 -8.09
CA LEU A 249 -15.43 -18.82 -7.71
C LEU A 249 -14.43 -18.88 -8.86
N VAL A 250 -14.40 -19.99 -9.61
CA VAL A 250 -13.53 -20.15 -10.79
C VAL A 250 -13.82 -19.05 -11.82
N LEU A 251 -15.09 -18.81 -12.12
CA LEU A 251 -15.48 -17.74 -13.05
C LEU A 251 -15.09 -16.36 -12.51
N GLN A 252 -15.30 -16.10 -11.22
CA GLN A 252 -14.91 -14.84 -10.61
C GLN A 252 -13.39 -14.65 -10.62
N ARG A 253 -12.61 -15.72 -10.35
CA ARG A 253 -11.14 -15.69 -10.45
C ARG A 253 -10.68 -15.29 -11.85
N GLN A 254 -11.25 -15.90 -12.89
CA GLN A 254 -10.92 -15.57 -14.28
C GLN A 254 -11.15 -14.08 -14.58
N ARG A 255 -12.29 -13.52 -14.12
CA ARG A 255 -12.59 -12.09 -14.28
C ARG A 255 -11.57 -11.19 -13.56
N GLN A 256 -11.15 -11.56 -12.35
CA GLN A 256 -10.15 -10.76 -11.60
C GLN A 256 -8.75 -10.90 -12.20
N VAL A 257 -8.37 -12.07 -12.67
CA VAL A 257 -7.12 -12.30 -13.41
C VAL A 257 -7.08 -11.42 -14.66
N GLN A 258 -8.17 -11.35 -15.42
CA GLN A 258 -8.23 -10.49 -16.61
C GLN A 258 -8.05 -9.00 -16.24
N LYS A 259 -8.69 -8.53 -15.16
CA LYS A 259 -8.46 -7.16 -14.65
C LYS A 259 -7.00 -6.91 -14.26
N PHE A 260 -6.34 -7.91 -13.65
CA PHE A 260 -4.93 -7.82 -13.30
C PHE A 260 -4.05 -7.69 -14.55
N LEU A 261 -4.27 -8.52 -15.57
CA LEU A 261 -3.52 -8.48 -16.83
C LEU A 261 -3.67 -7.13 -17.53
N THR A 262 -4.90 -6.64 -17.70
CA THR A 262 -5.18 -5.33 -18.30
C THR A 262 -4.52 -4.17 -17.51
N ALA A 263 -4.54 -4.25 -16.18
CA ALA A 263 -3.87 -3.24 -15.34
C ALA A 263 -2.34 -3.28 -15.49
N ARG A 264 -1.77 -4.47 -15.67
CA ARG A 264 -0.32 -4.69 -15.88
C ARG A 264 0.12 -4.10 -17.23
N GLU A 265 -0.57 -4.42 -18.31
CA GLU A 265 -0.32 -3.89 -19.65
C GLU A 265 -0.40 -2.36 -19.70
N GLY A 266 -1.44 -1.76 -19.09
CA GLY A 266 -1.58 -0.31 -19.01
C GLY A 266 -0.44 0.36 -18.23
N ARG A 267 0.17 -0.31 -17.25
CA ARG A 267 1.35 0.19 -16.53
C ARG A 267 2.59 0.13 -17.42
N GLU A 268 2.78 -0.93 -18.17
CA GLU A 268 3.93 -1.11 -19.08
C GLU A 268 3.89 -0.08 -20.20
N ALA A 269 2.71 0.18 -20.77
CA ALA A 269 2.52 1.22 -21.78
C ALA A 269 2.84 2.64 -21.24
N SER A 270 2.49 2.92 -19.98
CA SER A 270 2.76 4.20 -19.31
C SER A 270 4.22 4.38 -18.88
N SER A 271 4.98 3.31 -18.75
CA SER A 271 6.39 3.32 -18.37
C SER A 271 7.35 3.24 -19.55
N SER A 272 6.87 3.00 -20.76
CA SER A 272 7.67 3.09 -21.98
C SER A 272 8.07 4.54 -22.24
N PRO A 273 9.35 4.84 -22.51
CA PRO A 273 9.74 6.19 -22.89
C PRO A 273 8.96 6.59 -24.15
N ALA A 274 8.39 7.80 -24.12
CA ALA A 274 7.73 8.36 -25.30
C ALA A 274 8.66 8.21 -26.53
N PRO A 275 8.15 7.80 -27.69
CA PRO A 275 8.97 7.75 -28.89
C PRO A 275 9.66 9.11 -29.06
N PRO A 276 10.94 9.15 -29.50
CA PRO A 276 11.63 10.41 -29.68
C PRO A 276 10.79 11.27 -30.61
N ARG A 277 10.49 12.49 -30.18
CA ARG A 277 9.82 13.48 -31.04
C ARG A 277 10.55 13.51 -32.35
N PRO A 278 9.86 13.42 -33.50
CA PRO A 278 10.52 13.58 -34.78
C PRO A 278 11.30 14.91 -34.73
N ALA A 279 12.58 14.85 -35.10
CA ALA A 279 13.44 16.01 -35.11
C ALA A 279 12.74 17.12 -35.90
N ALA A 280 12.56 18.27 -35.27
CA ALA A 280 11.95 19.44 -35.91
C ALA A 280 12.75 19.68 -37.20
N SER A 281 12.05 19.70 -38.35
CA SER A 281 12.64 20.01 -39.63
C SER A 281 13.39 21.33 -39.51
N PRO A 282 14.62 21.46 -40.07
CA PRO A 282 15.36 22.70 -39.99
C PRO A 282 14.54 23.80 -40.64
N PRO A 283 14.57 25.04 -40.11
CA PRO A 283 13.87 26.17 -40.71
C PRO A 283 14.37 26.41 -42.11
N PRO A 284 13.50 26.84 -43.06
CA PRO A 284 13.89 27.13 -44.43
C PRO A 284 14.95 28.23 -44.44
N PRO A 285 15.92 28.23 -45.39
CA PRO A 285 16.97 29.22 -45.46
C PRO A 285 16.38 30.61 -45.71
N SER A 286 16.68 31.54 -44.81
CA SER A 286 16.29 32.93 -44.94
C SER A 286 16.89 33.54 -46.20
N SER A 287 16.05 33.96 -47.16
CA SER A 287 16.44 34.69 -48.34
C SER A 287 17.13 36.00 -47.95
N ARG A 288 18.43 36.06 -48.14
CA ARG A 288 19.27 37.24 -48.00
C ARG A 288 18.92 38.21 -49.12
N LYS A 289 18.06 39.20 -48.83
CA LYS A 289 17.89 40.33 -49.72
C LYS A 289 19.20 41.11 -49.78
N GLN A 290 19.81 41.09 -50.97
CA GLN A 290 20.90 42.02 -51.38
C GLN A 290 20.41 43.44 -51.29
N MET A 291 20.96 44.21 -50.37
CA MET A 291 20.81 45.65 -50.38
C MET A 291 22.05 46.32 -51.11
N VAL A 292 21.76 46.80 -52.28
CA VAL A 292 22.70 47.49 -53.13
C VAL A 292 23.20 48.79 -52.46
N SER A 293 24.52 48.93 -52.54
CA SER A 293 25.29 50.12 -52.20
C SER A 293 24.82 51.39 -52.91
N SER A 294 24.61 52.44 -52.14
CA SER A 294 24.77 53.77 -52.67
C SER A 294 25.67 54.63 -51.78
N ARG A 295 26.87 54.84 -52.25
CA ARG A 295 27.82 55.85 -51.76
C ARG A 295 27.23 57.25 -51.94
N LYS A 296 27.26 58.09 -50.88
CA LYS A 296 27.43 59.54 -51.02
C LYS A 296 28.38 60.07 -49.93
N ARG A 297 29.39 60.79 -50.46
CA ARG A 297 30.43 61.56 -49.77
C ARG A 297 29.82 62.87 -49.16
N ALA A 298 30.41 63.25 -48.00
CA ALA A 298 30.82 64.65 -47.66
C ALA A 298 31.44 64.58 -46.27
N LYS A 299 32.70 64.77 -46.13
CA LYS A 299 33.51 65.95 -45.89
C LYS A 299 33.38 66.57 -44.48
N THR A 300 34.50 66.38 -43.72
CA THR A 300 35.25 67.39 -42.94
C THR A 300 34.59 68.26 -41.86
N ARG A 301 35.11 68.19 -40.63
CA ARG A 301 35.89 69.22 -39.90
C ARG A 301 36.10 68.74 -38.43
N ALA A 302 37.28 68.49 -38.01
CA ALA A 302 38.27 69.28 -37.30
C ALA A 302 37.76 69.96 -35.97
N GLY A 303 38.49 69.75 -34.92
CA GLY A 303 38.53 70.55 -33.71
C GLY A 303 38.53 69.67 -32.45
N ARG A 304 39.65 69.25 -31.95
CA ARG A 304 40.66 69.87 -31.03
C ARG A 304 40.07 70.32 -29.68
N THR A 305 40.64 69.81 -28.73
CA THR A 305 41.18 70.31 -27.46
C THR A 305 40.60 69.61 -26.20
N LEU A 306 41.44 68.97 -25.51
CA LEU A 306 42.22 69.34 -24.31
C LEU A 306 41.48 69.15 -22.97
N ARG A 307 42.04 68.28 -22.18
CA ARG A 307 42.60 68.46 -20.83
C ARG A 307 41.68 68.34 -19.61
N LYS A 308 42.18 67.43 -18.76
CA LYS A 308 42.30 67.54 -17.30
C LYS A 308 41.06 67.32 -16.43
N GLY A 309 41.35 66.38 -15.55
CA GLY A 309 40.76 66.24 -14.26
C GLY A 309 40.88 64.77 -13.80
#